data_ccd9afb914fc4b22c4e96e8f58e0d112
#
_entry.id   ccd9afb914fc4b22c4e96e8f58e0d112
#
_cell.length_a   1.000
_cell.length_b   1.000
_cell.length_c   1.000
_cell.angle_alpha   90.00
_cell.angle_beta   90.00
_cell.angle_gamma   90.00
#
_symmetry.space_group_name_H-M   'P 1'
#
loop_
_entity.id
_entity.type
_entity.pdbx_description
1 polymer ?
#
loop_
_entity_poly.entity_id
_entity_poly.type
_entity_poly.pdbx_seq_one_letter_code
_entity_poly.pdbx_strand_id
1 'polypeptide(L)'
;MKLLSVLIIALFFVSCGEQNEISILKTDINDGLSEEHRNEFRRDIVEVTDGVYSGIGFGLANSIMIETSDGLVIVDTLGSEERATEMLEEFRKISSKPIKAIIYTHNHLDHIGGTTIFAQEGEPEIYAHENILYNIDNISTTIRPIIFERSARQFGIPLPEDKIIHQGIGGFLEINAGSTIGLLRPTITFEDKLDLKIDDLEIELAHVPGETDDHLYVWLPAQKAVMV
;
A
#
# COMPACT_ATOMS: atom_id res chain seq x y z
N MET A 1 -15.35 43.49 71.65
CA MET A 1 -14.64 43.80 70.39
C MET A 1 -13.76 42.61 70.10
N LYS A 2 -14.19 41.73 69.18
CA LYS A 2 -13.42 40.55 68.71
C LYS A 2 -12.80 40.90 67.35
N LEU A 3 -11.49 40.96 67.31
CA LEU A 3 -10.75 41.05 66.02
C LEU A 3 -10.88 39.72 65.29
N LEU A 4 -11.37 39.81 64.06
CA LEU A 4 -11.41 38.72 63.12
C LEU A 4 -10.12 38.74 62.28
N SER A 5 -9.20 37.81 62.51
CA SER A 5 -8.00 37.70 61.70
C SER A 5 -8.37 36.95 60.40
N VAL A 6 -8.27 37.65 59.28
CA VAL A 6 -8.43 37.06 57.95
C VAL A 6 -7.09 36.45 57.54
N LEU A 7 -7.03 35.15 57.44
CA LEU A 7 -5.90 34.41 56.93
C LEU A 7 -5.98 34.39 55.40
N ILE A 8 -5.13 35.14 54.72
CA ILE A 8 -5.00 35.09 53.27
C ILE A 8 -4.06 33.95 52.94
N ILE A 9 -4.64 32.86 52.39
CA ILE A 9 -3.85 31.75 51.83
C ILE A 9 -3.53 32.16 50.38
N ALA A 10 -2.28 32.53 50.13
CA ALA A 10 -1.75 32.71 48.80
C ALA A 10 -1.45 31.33 48.21
N LEU A 11 -2.28 30.89 47.28
CA LEU A 11 -2.00 29.75 46.43
C LEU A 11 -0.95 30.12 45.37
N PHE A 12 0.26 29.70 45.58
CA PHE A 12 1.29 29.72 44.55
C PHE A 12 0.97 28.60 43.56
N PHE A 13 0.42 28.97 42.40
CA PHE A 13 0.46 28.09 41.23
C PHE A 13 1.90 28.08 40.68
N VAL A 14 2.66 27.08 41.03
CA VAL A 14 3.88 26.77 40.30
C VAL A 14 3.46 26.18 38.97
N SER A 15 3.44 27.02 37.94
CA SER A 15 3.35 26.58 36.56
C SER A 15 4.68 25.92 36.20
N CYS A 16 4.74 24.59 36.34
CA CYS A 16 5.81 23.80 35.75
C CYS A 16 5.53 23.67 34.25
N GLY A 17 5.85 24.72 33.52
CA GLY A 17 5.88 24.73 32.07
C GLY A 17 7.31 24.53 31.61
N GLU A 18 7.92 23.40 31.86
CA GLU A 18 9.00 22.92 31.00
C GLU A 18 8.38 22.52 29.67
N GLN A 19 8.36 23.45 28.74
CA GLN A 19 8.32 23.10 27.33
C GLN A 19 9.60 22.29 27.06
N ASN A 20 9.51 20.97 27.12
CA ASN A 20 10.45 20.13 26.42
C ASN A 20 10.33 20.51 24.94
N GLU A 21 11.10 21.49 24.50
CA GLU A 21 11.51 21.59 23.11
C GLU A 21 12.12 20.24 22.78
N ILE A 22 11.38 19.40 22.08
CA ILE A 22 11.95 18.26 21.39
C ILE A 22 12.92 18.92 20.41
N SER A 23 14.19 18.96 20.80
CA SER A 23 15.29 19.26 19.91
C SER A 23 15.24 18.17 18.85
N ILE A 24 14.50 18.42 17.77
CA ILE A 24 14.63 17.66 16.54
C ILE A 24 16.09 17.88 16.18
N LEU A 25 16.91 16.85 16.39
CA LEU A 25 18.26 16.82 15.87
C LEU A 25 18.16 17.23 14.40
N LYS A 26 18.57 18.44 14.10
CA LYS A 26 18.89 18.84 12.74
C LYS A 26 20.13 18.04 12.34
N THR A 27 19.95 16.78 12.03
CA THR A 27 20.87 16.08 11.18
C THR A 27 20.75 16.79 9.83
N ASP A 28 21.83 17.39 9.38
CA ASP A 28 21.97 17.83 8.00
C ASP A 28 21.88 16.56 7.12
N ILE A 29 20.64 16.19 6.75
CA ILE A 29 20.33 15.03 5.87
C ILE A 29 20.71 15.37 4.41
N ASN A 30 21.62 16.28 4.22
CA ASN A 30 22.04 16.77 2.91
C ASN A 30 23.47 16.30 2.55
N ASP A 31 23.87 15.17 3.11
CA ASP A 31 25.02 14.43 2.65
C ASP A 31 24.59 13.45 1.56
N GLY A 32 25.50 13.03 0.70
CA GLY A 32 25.21 12.16 -0.44
C GLY A 32 24.47 10.83 -0.14
N LEU A 33 24.36 10.45 1.15
CA LEU A 33 23.59 9.27 1.61
C LEU A 33 22.11 9.39 1.31
N SER A 34 21.50 10.59 1.37
CA SER A 34 20.08 10.78 1.08
C SER A 34 19.76 10.63 -0.40
N GLU A 35 20.67 10.95 -1.30
CA GLU A 35 20.50 10.78 -2.75
C GLU A 35 20.75 9.33 -3.15
N GLU A 36 21.77 8.69 -2.62
CA GLU A 36 22.05 7.27 -2.82
C GLU A 36 20.87 6.43 -2.34
N HIS A 37 20.33 6.74 -1.17
CA HIS A 37 19.18 6.03 -0.60
C HIS A 37 17.88 6.23 -1.42
N ARG A 38 17.66 7.41 -1.99
CA ARG A 38 16.54 7.64 -2.93
C ARG A 38 16.64 6.77 -4.18
N ASN A 39 17.85 6.52 -4.66
CA ASN A 39 18.07 5.69 -5.85
C ASN A 39 17.76 4.20 -5.62
N GLU A 40 17.71 3.75 -4.35
CA GLU A 40 17.24 2.40 -4.01
C GLU A 40 15.75 2.20 -4.32
N PHE A 41 14.96 3.29 -4.30
CA PHE A 41 13.52 3.28 -4.61
C PHE A 41 13.24 3.72 -6.06
N ARG A 42 14.15 3.44 -6.97
CA ARG A 42 13.96 3.73 -8.39
C ARG A 42 12.80 2.94 -8.97
N ARG A 43 12.16 3.51 -9.96
CA ARG A 43 11.16 2.78 -10.76
C ARG A 43 11.85 1.80 -11.69
N ASP A 44 11.49 0.56 -11.60
CA ASP A 44 12.07 -0.51 -12.42
C ASP A 44 11.07 -1.68 -12.57
N ILE A 45 11.25 -2.46 -13.64
CA ILE A 45 10.59 -3.75 -13.79
C ILE A 45 11.66 -4.84 -13.67
N VAL A 46 11.54 -5.66 -12.65
CA VAL A 46 12.49 -6.72 -12.36
C VAL A 46 11.87 -8.06 -12.76
N GLU A 47 12.50 -8.78 -13.66
CA GLU A 47 12.16 -10.17 -13.89
C GLU A 47 12.71 -11.01 -12.72
N VAL A 48 11.78 -11.48 -11.87
CA VAL A 48 12.11 -12.24 -10.65
C VAL A 48 12.46 -13.69 -10.97
N THR A 49 11.71 -14.27 -11.88
CA THR A 49 11.93 -15.59 -12.49
C THR A 49 11.21 -15.62 -13.83
N ASP A 50 11.41 -16.65 -14.62
CA ASP A 50 10.85 -16.78 -15.97
C ASP A 50 9.34 -16.48 -16.01
N GLY A 51 8.98 -15.44 -16.75
CA GLY A 51 7.61 -14.97 -16.90
C GLY A 51 6.99 -14.28 -15.67
N VAL A 52 7.76 -13.94 -14.63
CA VAL A 52 7.28 -13.23 -13.43
C VAL A 52 8.03 -11.92 -13.26
N TYR A 53 7.33 -10.81 -13.36
CA TYR A 53 7.88 -9.46 -13.37
C TYR A 53 7.31 -8.63 -12.21
N SER A 54 8.17 -8.08 -11.37
CA SER A 54 7.80 -7.18 -10.29
C SER A 54 8.08 -5.73 -10.68
N GLY A 55 7.04 -4.91 -10.69
CA GLY A 55 7.16 -3.46 -10.83
C GLY A 55 7.42 -2.81 -9.49
N ILE A 56 8.59 -2.23 -9.30
CA ILE A 56 9.05 -1.60 -8.06
C ILE A 56 9.16 -0.09 -8.19
N GLY A 57 8.89 0.64 -7.10
CA GLY A 57 9.08 2.10 -7.04
C GLY A 57 7.98 2.93 -7.71
N PHE A 58 6.89 2.34 -8.20
CA PHE A 58 5.74 3.05 -8.77
C PHE A 58 4.74 3.51 -7.71
N GLY A 59 4.85 3.00 -6.51
CA GLY A 59 4.05 3.32 -5.34
C GLY A 59 4.68 2.71 -4.10
N LEU A 60 3.95 2.70 -2.99
CA LEU A 60 4.38 2.06 -1.75
C LEU A 60 4.38 0.53 -1.92
N ALA A 61 3.31 -0.02 -2.48
CA ALA A 61 3.21 -1.42 -2.86
C ALA A 61 3.88 -1.68 -4.22
N ASN A 62 4.21 -2.94 -4.48
CA ASN A 62 4.60 -3.41 -5.80
C ASN A 62 3.37 -3.96 -6.55
N SER A 63 3.45 -4.00 -7.88
CA SER A 63 2.52 -4.75 -8.71
C SER A 63 3.28 -5.82 -9.46
N ILE A 64 2.72 -7.02 -9.57
CA ILE A 64 3.41 -8.15 -10.18
C ILE A 64 2.62 -8.62 -11.39
N MET A 65 3.30 -8.77 -12.52
CA MET A 65 2.77 -9.36 -13.73
C MET A 65 3.32 -10.78 -13.91
N ILE A 66 2.44 -11.72 -14.17
CA ILE A 66 2.79 -13.11 -14.45
C ILE A 66 2.28 -13.45 -15.85
N GLU A 67 3.17 -13.91 -16.74
CA GLU A 67 2.76 -14.37 -18.07
C GLU A 67 2.23 -15.80 -18.03
N THR A 68 1.16 -16.02 -18.77
CA THR A 68 0.66 -17.36 -19.13
C THR A 68 0.84 -17.61 -20.61
N SER A 69 0.48 -18.78 -21.13
CA SER A 69 0.53 -19.05 -22.57
C SER A 69 -0.27 -18.05 -23.38
N ASP A 70 -1.46 -17.63 -22.91
CA ASP A 70 -2.39 -16.77 -23.70
C ASP A 70 -2.86 -15.51 -22.96
N GLY A 71 -2.30 -15.19 -21.79
CA GLY A 71 -2.75 -14.05 -20.99
C GLY A 71 -1.75 -13.59 -19.96
N LEU A 72 -2.25 -12.71 -19.10
CA LEU A 72 -1.52 -12.16 -17.94
C LEU A 72 -2.35 -12.32 -16.68
N VAL A 73 -1.66 -12.55 -15.58
CA VAL A 73 -2.21 -12.44 -14.22
C VAL A 73 -1.50 -11.28 -13.53
N ILE A 74 -2.27 -10.39 -12.90
CA ILE A 74 -1.74 -9.27 -12.13
C ILE A 74 -1.97 -9.52 -10.66
N VAL A 75 -0.93 -9.37 -9.83
CA VAL A 75 -1.04 -9.39 -8.37
C VAL A 75 -0.82 -7.97 -7.88
N ASP A 76 -1.85 -7.43 -7.26
CA ASP A 76 -1.99 -6.04 -6.80
C ASP A 76 -1.88 -4.98 -7.91
N THR A 77 -2.51 -3.83 -7.70
CA THR A 77 -2.78 -2.85 -8.76
C THR A 77 -2.37 -1.43 -8.41
N LEU A 78 -1.53 -1.27 -7.38
CA LEU A 78 -1.12 0.03 -6.84
C LEU A 78 -2.28 0.87 -6.28
N GLY A 79 -1.97 2.08 -5.84
CA GLY A 79 -2.88 2.90 -5.03
C GLY A 79 -3.80 3.84 -5.80
N SER A 80 -3.59 4.04 -7.10
CA SER A 80 -4.41 4.95 -7.90
C SER A 80 -4.37 4.61 -9.38
N GLU A 81 -5.34 5.14 -10.14
CA GLU A 81 -5.38 4.99 -11.60
C GLU A 81 -4.15 5.56 -12.28
N GLU A 82 -3.61 6.68 -11.78
CA GLU A 82 -2.42 7.32 -12.34
C GLU A 82 -1.20 6.40 -12.23
N ARG A 83 -1.00 5.78 -11.05
CA ARG A 83 0.12 4.86 -10.85
C ARG A 83 -0.06 3.55 -11.59
N ALA A 84 -1.28 3.03 -11.62
CA ALA A 84 -1.64 1.84 -12.40
C ALA A 84 -1.42 2.04 -13.90
N THR A 85 -1.72 3.23 -14.42
CA THR A 85 -1.48 3.59 -15.83
C THR A 85 0.01 3.53 -16.15
N GLU A 86 0.84 4.19 -15.34
CA GLU A 86 2.29 4.16 -15.54
C GLU A 86 2.85 2.72 -15.47
N MET A 87 2.36 1.92 -14.53
CA MET A 87 2.76 0.51 -14.39
C MET A 87 2.34 -0.32 -15.60
N LEU A 88 1.09 -0.16 -16.04
CA LEU A 88 0.57 -0.89 -17.19
C LEU A 88 1.35 -0.55 -18.47
N GLU A 89 1.75 0.72 -18.67
CA GLU A 89 2.59 1.13 -19.78
C GLU A 89 3.94 0.38 -19.78
N GLU A 90 4.56 0.19 -18.62
CA GLU A 90 5.80 -0.58 -18.52
C GLU A 90 5.56 -2.08 -18.78
N PHE A 91 4.52 -2.68 -18.20
CA PHE A 91 4.17 -4.09 -18.47
C PHE A 91 3.85 -4.33 -19.94
N ARG A 92 3.23 -3.35 -20.62
CA ARG A 92 2.93 -3.44 -22.06
C ARG A 92 4.15 -3.40 -22.98
N LYS A 93 5.32 -2.96 -22.49
CA LYS A 93 6.58 -3.09 -23.22
C LYS A 93 7.09 -4.54 -23.22
N ILE A 94 6.65 -5.36 -22.27
CA ILE A 94 7.03 -6.77 -22.13
C ILE A 94 6.01 -7.65 -22.86
N SER A 95 4.70 -7.45 -22.58
CA SER A 95 3.66 -8.31 -23.12
C SER A 95 2.39 -7.54 -23.51
N SER A 96 1.85 -7.87 -24.67
CA SER A 96 0.58 -7.34 -25.17
C SER A 96 -0.62 -8.28 -24.96
N LYS A 97 -0.42 -9.40 -24.25
CA LYS A 97 -1.47 -10.38 -23.96
C LYS A 97 -2.60 -9.76 -23.12
N PRO A 98 -3.85 -10.24 -23.23
CA PRO A 98 -4.94 -9.74 -22.39
C PRO A 98 -4.73 -10.11 -20.91
N ILE A 99 -5.22 -9.26 -20.00
CA ILE A 99 -5.25 -9.57 -18.57
C ILE A 99 -6.44 -10.49 -18.31
N LYS A 100 -6.20 -11.68 -17.77
CA LYS A 100 -7.22 -12.71 -17.49
C LYS A 100 -7.61 -12.77 -16.03
N ALA A 101 -6.71 -12.39 -15.14
CA ALA A 101 -6.97 -12.36 -13.71
C ALA A 101 -6.25 -11.23 -13.00
N ILE A 102 -6.86 -10.74 -11.95
CA ILE A 102 -6.27 -9.85 -10.95
C ILE A 102 -6.41 -10.55 -9.60
N ILE A 103 -5.36 -10.53 -8.79
CA ILE A 103 -5.36 -11.10 -7.45
C ILE A 103 -5.01 -9.98 -6.47
N TYR A 104 -5.82 -9.76 -5.46
CA TYR A 104 -5.53 -8.87 -4.36
C TYR A 104 -4.90 -9.64 -3.22
N THR A 105 -3.73 -9.21 -2.77
CA THR A 105 -3.11 -9.79 -1.58
C THR A 105 -3.87 -9.44 -0.32
N HIS A 106 -4.38 -8.21 -0.21
CA HIS A 106 -5.19 -7.72 0.91
C HIS A 106 -5.88 -6.38 0.58
N ASN A 107 -6.63 -5.82 1.55
CA ASN A 107 -7.54 -4.68 1.35
C ASN A 107 -6.91 -3.29 1.35
N HIS A 108 -5.61 -3.12 1.60
CA HIS A 108 -5.00 -1.80 1.64
C HIS A 108 -5.06 -1.11 0.28
N LEU A 109 -5.33 0.20 0.31
CA LEU A 109 -5.63 0.96 -0.90
C LEU A 109 -4.47 0.98 -1.90
N ASP A 110 -3.23 0.99 -1.42
CA ASP A 110 -2.02 0.95 -2.24
C ASP A 110 -1.82 -0.37 -3.00
N HIS A 111 -2.63 -1.39 -2.71
CA HIS A 111 -2.66 -2.66 -3.43
C HIS A 111 -3.83 -2.79 -4.42
N ILE A 112 -4.94 -2.07 -4.18
CA ILE A 112 -6.19 -2.30 -4.92
C ILE A 112 -6.75 -1.05 -5.60
N GLY A 113 -6.12 0.12 -5.39
CA GLY A 113 -6.66 1.41 -5.82
C GLY A 113 -6.60 1.70 -7.32
N GLY A 114 -5.81 0.97 -8.10
CA GLY A 114 -5.65 1.18 -9.54
C GLY A 114 -6.34 0.13 -10.42
N THR A 115 -7.19 -0.71 -9.86
CA THR A 115 -7.73 -1.91 -10.53
C THR A 115 -8.49 -1.63 -11.81
N THR A 116 -9.24 -0.53 -11.91
CA THR A 116 -9.99 -0.16 -13.12
C THR A 116 -9.11 -0.09 -14.36
N ILE A 117 -7.86 0.35 -14.23
CA ILE A 117 -6.92 0.47 -15.34
C ILE A 117 -6.56 -0.91 -15.90
N PHE A 118 -6.21 -1.84 -15.04
CA PHE A 118 -5.88 -3.20 -15.45
C PHE A 118 -7.11 -3.97 -15.95
N ALA A 119 -8.29 -3.72 -15.36
CA ALA A 119 -9.52 -4.42 -15.72
C ALA A 119 -10.03 -4.05 -17.13
N GLN A 120 -9.68 -2.88 -17.67
CA GLN A 120 -10.03 -2.50 -19.05
C GLN A 120 -9.32 -3.34 -20.11
N GLU A 121 -8.28 -4.05 -19.75
CA GLU A 121 -7.39 -4.79 -20.65
C GLU A 121 -7.80 -6.26 -20.89
N GLY A 122 -9.03 -6.64 -20.56
CA GLY A 122 -9.51 -8.00 -20.79
C GLY A 122 -10.71 -8.47 -19.97
N GLU A 123 -11.31 -7.61 -19.16
CA GLU A 123 -12.41 -7.94 -18.24
C GLU A 123 -12.05 -9.14 -17.32
N PRO A 124 -10.94 -9.07 -16.56
CA PRO A 124 -10.42 -10.18 -15.78
C PRO A 124 -11.34 -10.54 -14.61
N GLU A 125 -11.28 -11.81 -14.20
CA GLU A 125 -11.77 -12.18 -12.87
C GLU A 125 -10.86 -11.58 -11.79
N ILE A 126 -11.47 -11.11 -10.68
CA ILE A 126 -10.74 -10.50 -9.56
C ILE A 126 -10.89 -11.42 -8.34
N TYR A 127 -9.76 -11.95 -7.89
CA TYR A 127 -9.67 -12.91 -6.79
C TYR A 127 -9.21 -12.25 -5.50
N ALA A 128 -9.82 -12.60 -4.37
CA ALA A 128 -9.40 -12.14 -3.05
C ALA A 128 -9.94 -13.05 -1.94
N HIS A 129 -9.41 -12.90 -0.74
CA HIS A 129 -10.02 -13.50 0.45
C HIS A 129 -11.37 -12.84 0.77
N GLU A 130 -12.32 -13.58 1.33
CA GLU A 130 -13.71 -13.08 1.53
C GLU A 130 -13.80 -11.90 2.51
N ASN A 131 -12.93 -11.83 3.52
CA ASN A 131 -12.91 -10.73 4.49
C ASN A 131 -12.65 -9.36 3.85
N ILE A 132 -12.08 -9.33 2.64
CA ILE A 132 -11.77 -8.07 1.95
C ILE A 132 -13.01 -7.20 1.76
N LEU A 133 -14.19 -7.82 1.52
CA LEU A 133 -15.44 -7.10 1.30
C LEU A 133 -15.86 -6.29 2.53
N TYR A 134 -15.76 -6.92 3.71
CA TYR A 134 -16.01 -6.23 4.98
C TYR A 134 -15.00 -5.13 5.24
N ASN A 135 -13.72 -5.41 5.00
CA ASN A 135 -12.63 -4.47 5.26
C ASN A 135 -12.72 -3.22 4.37
N ILE A 136 -12.98 -3.38 3.08
CA ILE A 136 -13.23 -2.26 2.16
C ILE A 136 -14.38 -1.37 2.65
N ASP A 137 -15.50 -1.98 3.03
CA ASP A 137 -16.68 -1.25 3.51
C ASP A 137 -16.38 -0.53 4.84
N ASN A 138 -15.72 -1.19 5.77
CA ASN A 138 -15.38 -0.64 7.08
C ASN A 138 -14.39 0.54 6.96
N ILE A 139 -13.34 0.40 6.17
CA ILE A 139 -12.36 1.47 5.92
C ILE A 139 -13.01 2.65 5.23
N SER A 140 -13.87 2.40 4.24
CA SER A 140 -14.51 3.46 3.46
C SER A 140 -15.56 4.25 4.24
N THR A 141 -16.13 3.69 5.29
CA THR A 141 -17.26 4.27 6.03
C THR A 141 -16.94 4.54 7.50
N THR A 142 -16.73 3.50 8.28
CA THR A 142 -16.74 3.54 9.75
C THR A 142 -15.47 4.16 10.32
N ILE A 143 -14.30 3.72 9.84
CA ILE A 143 -13.00 4.11 10.42
C ILE A 143 -12.23 5.13 9.58
N ARG A 144 -12.79 5.57 8.46
CA ARG A 144 -12.14 6.50 7.53
C ARG A 144 -11.47 7.72 8.18
N PRO A 145 -12.12 8.47 9.09
CA PRO A 145 -11.49 9.63 9.70
C PRO A 145 -10.26 9.28 10.53
N ILE A 146 -10.33 8.15 11.25
CA ILE A 146 -9.24 7.67 12.12
C ILE A 146 -8.07 7.17 11.27
N ILE A 147 -8.35 6.42 10.22
CA ILE A 147 -7.33 5.92 9.28
C ILE A 147 -6.61 7.08 8.63
N PHE A 148 -7.34 8.10 8.15
CA PHE A 148 -6.73 9.28 7.53
C PHE A 148 -5.76 10.00 8.46
N GLU A 149 -6.16 10.27 9.71
CA GLU A 149 -5.27 10.91 10.69
C GLU A 149 -4.02 10.07 11.03
N ARG A 150 -4.18 8.76 11.15
CA ARG A 150 -3.07 7.84 11.39
C ARG A 150 -2.10 7.83 10.21
N SER A 151 -2.62 7.65 9.00
CA SER A 151 -1.82 7.61 7.77
C SER A 151 -1.08 8.92 7.55
N ALA A 152 -1.72 10.06 7.79
CA ALA A 152 -1.05 11.35 7.69
C ALA A 152 0.20 11.45 8.59
N ARG A 153 0.13 10.93 9.80
CA ARG A 153 1.26 10.91 10.74
C ARG A 153 2.27 9.80 10.41
N GLN A 154 1.78 8.62 10.07
CA GLN A 154 2.61 7.44 9.77
C GLN A 154 3.49 7.69 8.54
N PHE A 155 2.92 8.27 7.50
CA PHE A 155 3.59 8.48 6.22
C PHE A 155 4.18 9.89 6.06
N GLY A 156 4.14 10.71 7.12
CA GLY A 156 4.74 12.04 7.08
C GLY A 156 4.08 13.00 6.08
N ILE A 157 2.80 12.80 5.72
CA ILE A 157 2.08 13.62 4.72
C ILE A 157 2.21 15.14 4.99
N PRO A 158 2.20 15.64 6.26
CA PRO A 158 2.38 17.06 6.54
C PRO A 158 3.82 17.56 6.42
N LEU A 159 4.80 16.70 6.19
CA LEU A 159 6.19 17.12 6.05
C LEU A 159 6.40 17.88 4.73
N PRO A 160 7.33 18.86 4.70
CA PRO A 160 7.77 19.46 3.46
C PRO A 160 8.33 18.42 2.50
N GLU A 161 8.09 18.58 1.21
CA GLU A 161 8.48 17.61 0.17
C GLU A 161 9.99 17.30 0.19
N ASP A 162 10.83 18.30 0.48
CA ASP A 162 12.29 18.13 0.60
C ASP A 162 12.74 17.28 1.81
N LYS A 163 11.82 16.96 2.71
CA LYS A 163 12.06 16.13 3.90
C LYS A 163 11.54 14.70 3.74
N ILE A 164 10.79 14.42 2.67
CA ILE A 164 10.25 13.09 2.41
C ILE A 164 11.23 12.35 1.49
N ILE A 165 11.94 11.34 2.04
CA ILE A 165 12.87 10.49 1.28
C ILE A 165 12.18 9.19 0.88
N HIS A 166 11.50 8.56 1.84
CA HIS A 166 10.72 7.32 1.67
C HIS A 166 9.72 7.19 2.83
N GLN A 167 8.85 6.20 2.76
CA GLN A 167 7.77 6.00 3.75
C GLN A 167 8.19 5.10 4.94
N GLY A 168 9.45 4.65 4.99
CA GLY A 168 9.99 3.77 6.04
C GLY A 168 9.75 2.28 5.80
N ILE A 169 8.79 1.92 4.97
CA ILE A 169 8.42 0.54 4.62
C ILE A 169 8.51 0.27 3.11
N GLY A 170 8.90 1.24 2.32
CA GLY A 170 9.00 1.16 0.87
C GLY A 170 9.21 2.54 0.27
N GLY A 171 8.83 2.72 -0.98
CA GLY A 171 8.86 3.98 -1.70
C GLY A 171 7.86 5.00 -1.15
N PHE A 172 7.13 5.65 -2.04
CA PHE A 172 6.14 6.67 -1.66
C PHE A 172 4.72 6.10 -1.81
N LEU A 173 3.83 6.44 -0.87
CA LEU A 173 2.41 6.09 -0.97
C LEU A 173 1.78 6.63 -2.26
N GLU A 174 2.21 7.82 -2.67
CA GLU A 174 1.79 8.50 -3.91
C GLU A 174 0.27 8.60 -4.10
N ILE A 175 -0.48 8.54 -3.00
CA ILE A 175 -1.93 8.78 -2.95
C ILE A 175 -2.14 10.15 -2.29
N ASN A 176 -2.77 11.05 -2.99
CA ASN A 176 -3.08 12.40 -2.52
C ASN A 176 -4.51 12.82 -2.88
N ALA A 177 -4.90 14.05 -2.54
CA ALA A 177 -6.25 14.53 -2.79
C ALA A 177 -6.65 14.62 -4.28
N GLY A 178 -5.66 14.58 -5.19
CA GLY A 178 -5.88 14.58 -6.64
C GLY A 178 -5.86 13.20 -7.27
N SER A 179 -5.56 12.14 -6.51
CA SER A 179 -5.51 10.78 -7.03
C SER A 179 -6.91 10.23 -7.31
N THR A 180 -7.03 9.53 -8.44
CA THR A 180 -8.25 8.81 -8.81
C THR A 180 -8.19 7.39 -8.28
N ILE A 181 -9.19 7.01 -7.50
CA ILE A 181 -9.29 5.67 -6.93
C ILE A 181 -10.20 4.82 -7.80
N GLY A 182 -9.60 3.88 -8.50
CA GLY A 182 -10.25 2.93 -9.41
C GLY A 182 -10.40 1.53 -8.80
N LEU A 183 -10.87 1.45 -7.55
CA LEU A 183 -11.11 0.20 -6.86
C LEU A 183 -12.29 -0.55 -7.49
N LEU A 184 -12.10 -1.85 -7.77
CA LEU A 184 -13.19 -2.78 -8.11
C LEU A 184 -13.32 -3.85 -7.02
N ARG A 185 -14.58 -4.28 -6.77
CA ARG A 185 -14.81 -5.40 -5.85
C ARG A 185 -14.38 -6.71 -6.49
N PRO A 186 -13.84 -7.66 -5.70
CA PRO A 186 -13.57 -9.01 -6.18
C PRO A 186 -14.81 -9.65 -6.80
N THR A 187 -14.60 -10.39 -7.89
CA THR A 187 -15.65 -11.20 -8.53
C THR A 187 -15.71 -12.61 -7.96
N ILE A 188 -14.57 -13.09 -7.44
CA ILE A 188 -14.44 -14.41 -6.81
C ILE A 188 -13.73 -14.24 -5.47
N THR A 189 -14.33 -14.77 -4.42
CA THR A 189 -13.74 -14.81 -3.07
C THR A 189 -13.63 -16.24 -2.55
N PHE A 190 -12.69 -16.46 -1.63
CA PHE A 190 -12.48 -17.77 -0.98
C PHE A 190 -12.17 -17.57 0.52
N GLU A 191 -12.30 -18.65 1.30
CA GLU A 191 -12.10 -18.64 2.76
C GLU A 191 -10.67 -19.07 3.15
N ASP A 192 -10.28 -20.31 2.91
CA ASP A 192 -8.98 -20.83 3.37
C ASP A 192 -7.95 -20.92 2.24
N LYS A 193 -8.33 -21.58 1.14
CA LYS A 193 -7.44 -21.89 0.03
C LYS A 193 -8.20 -21.97 -1.28
N LEU A 194 -7.55 -21.52 -2.36
CA LEU A 194 -8.05 -21.65 -3.72
C LEU A 194 -6.92 -22.03 -4.67
N ASP A 195 -7.04 -23.19 -5.31
CA ASP A 195 -6.17 -23.59 -6.40
C ASP A 195 -6.77 -23.12 -7.72
N LEU A 196 -6.00 -22.33 -8.47
CA LEU A 196 -6.40 -21.79 -9.76
C LEU A 196 -5.55 -22.39 -10.87
N LYS A 197 -6.16 -22.52 -12.04
CA LYS A 197 -5.45 -22.77 -13.28
C LYS A 197 -5.89 -21.76 -14.32
N ILE A 198 -4.98 -20.89 -14.72
CA ILE A 198 -5.19 -19.86 -15.75
C ILE A 198 -4.28 -20.20 -16.92
N ASP A 199 -4.88 -20.65 -18.02
CA ASP A 199 -4.17 -21.24 -19.16
C ASP A 199 -3.28 -22.43 -18.72
N ASP A 200 -1.97 -22.28 -18.83
CA ASP A 200 -0.96 -23.25 -18.39
C ASP A 200 -0.39 -22.99 -16.99
N LEU A 201 -0.75 -21.85 -16.38
CA LEU A 201 -0.25 -21.44 -15.08
C LEU A 201 -1.08 -22.02 -13.95
N GLU A 202 -0.43 -22.74 -13.03
CA GLU A 202 -1.00 -23.20 -11.76
C GLU A 202 -0.66 -22.20 -10.66
N ILE A 203 -1.67 -21.76 -9.90
CA ILE A 203 -1.55 -20.77 -8.82
C ILE A 203 -2.25 -21.33 -7.59
N GLU A 204 -1.59 -21.25 -6.45
CA GLU A 204 -2.20 -21.51 -5.16
C GLU A 204 -2.37 -20.19 -4.39
N LEU A 205 -3.59 -19.88 -4.00
CA LEU A 205 -3.91 -18.79 -3.09
C LEU A 205 -4.22 -19.39 -1.72
N ALA A 206 -3.60 -18.89 -0.67
CA ALA A 206 -3.93 -19.33 0.68
C ALA A 206 -4.02 -18.16 1.65
N HIS A 207 -5.07 -18.19 2.46
CA HIS A 207 -5.28 -17.23 3.52
C HIS A 207 -4.22 -17.36 4.60
N VAL A 208 -3.56 -16.27 4.89
CA VAL A 208 -2.52 -16.17 5.94
C VAL A 208 -2.63 -14.79 6.58
N PRO A 209 -3.37 -14.65 7.69
CA PRO A 209 -3.48 -13.37 8.35
C PRO A 209 -2.10 -12.76 8.61
N GLY A 210 -1.84 -11.63 7.97
CA GLY A 210 -0.56 -10.93 7.97
C GLY A 210 -0.73 -9.48 8.38
N GLU A 211 -0.54 -8.56 7.45
CA GLU A 211 -0.74 -7.12 7.67
C GLU A 211 -2.21 -6.81 7.98
N THR A 212 -3.13 -7.55 7.35
CA THR A 212 -4.57 -7.53 7.62
C THR A 212 -5.11 -8.94 7.79
N ASP A 213 -6.36 -9.07 8.25
CA ASP A 213 -7.01 -10.36 8.47
C ASP A 213 -7.52 -11.03 7.19
N ASP A 214 -7.49 -10.32 6.06
CA ASP A 214 -7.81 -10.82 4.72
C ASP A 214 -6.57 -11.10 3.87
N HIS A 215 -5.38 -11.05 4.46
CA HIS A 215 -4.13 -11.22 3.74
C HIS A 215 -3.99 -12.66 3.22
N LEU A 216 -3.48 -12.79 2.02
CA LEU A 216 -3.18 -14.08 1.38
C LEU A 216 -1.77 -14.06 0.77
N TYR A 217 -1.22 -15.25 0.57
CA TYR A 217 -0.08 -15.40 -0.33
C TYR A 217 -0.53 -15.98 -1.68
N VAL A 218 0.25 -15.65 -2.70
CA VAL A 218 0.15 -16.23 -4.06
C VAL A 218 1.38 -17.11 -4.27
N TRP A 219 1.18 -18.41 -4.45
CA TRP A 219 2.25 -19.38 -4.70
C TRP A 219 2.19 -19.89 -6.13
N LEU A 220 3.33 -19.87 -6.81
CA LEU A 220 3.53 -20.41 -8.15
C LEU A 220 4.42 -21.67 -8.05
N PRO A 221 3.84 -22.88 -8.04
CA PRO A 221 4.61 -24.11 -7.82
C PRO A 221 5.72 -24.36 -8.84
N ALA A 222 5.43 -24.09 -10.12
CA ALA A 222 6.38 -24.33 -11.20
C ALA A 222 7.57 -23.37 -11.14
N GLN A 223 7.33 -22.08 -10.87
CA GLN A 223 8.33 -21.02 -10.76
C GLN A 223 9.03 -21.01 -9.39
N LYS A 224 8.47 -21.71 -8.40
CA LYS A 224 8.90 -21.67 -6.98
C LYS A 224 8.96 -20.24 -6.45
N ALA A 225 7.98 -19.43 -6.81
CA ALA A 225 7.86 -18.03 -6.43
C ALA A 225 6.64 -17.83 -5.52
N VAL A 226 6.79 -16.98 -4.49
CA VAL A 226 5.72 -16.55 -3.59
C VAL A 226 5.63 -15.04 -3.59
N MET A 227 4.41 -14.52 -3.63
CA MET A 227 4.09 -13.10 -3.45
C MET A 227 3.24 -12.96 -2.18
N VAL A 228 3.54 -11.94 -1.38
CA VAL A 228 2.87 -11.62 -0.12
C VAL A 228 2.65 -10.12 -0.01
#